data_6fe441e677f919f5d7eb5dc7fa7f819a
#
_entry.id   6fe441e677f919f5d7eb5dc7fa7f819a
#
_cell.length_a   1.000
_cell.length_b   1.000
_cell.length_c   1.000
_cell.angle_alpha   90.00
_cell.angle_beta   90.00
_cell.angle_gamma   90.00
#
_symmetry.space_group_name_H-M   'P 1'
#
loop_
_entity.id
_entity.type
_entity.pdbx_description
1 polymer ?
#
loop_
_entity_poly.entity_id
_entity_poly.type
_entity_poly.pdbx_seq_one_letter_code
_entity_poly.pdbx_strand_id
1 'polypeptide(L)'
;MPPNAPAAEDASDADLLRRLGGGDPAALRPLYQRHGRPVYRFALLWSGSPATAADVTQDVFVHLLTHAVDFDPARGGLSAYLCGIALSS
;
A
#
# COMPACT_ATOMS: atom_id res chain seq x y z
N MET A 1 25.73 11.99 6.94
CA MET A 1 25.06 11.99 6.48
C MET A 1 24.38 12.61 5.87
N PRO A 2 24.18 12.99 5.61
CA PRO A 2 23.26 13.31 5.31
C PRO A 2 22.62 13.17 4.48
N PRO A 3 22.34 12.61 4.37
CA PRO A 3 21.72 12.46 3.27
C PRO A 3 20.67 13.37 3.02
N ASN A 4 20.44 13.58 1.84
CA ASN A 4 19.49 14.52 1.42
C ASN A 4 18.14 13.89 1.21
N ALA A 5 18.07 12.58 1.10
CA ALA A 5 16.80 11.88 0.96
C ALA A 5 16.26 11.57 2.34
N PRO A 6 14.95 11.72 2.59
CA PRO A 6 14.40 11.34 3.88
C PRO A 6 14.51 9.83 4.07
N ALA A 7 14.54 9.40 5.31
CA ALA A 7 14.45 7.98 5.63
C ALA A 7 13.15 7.43 5.07
N ALA A 8 13.11 6.13 4.78
CA ALA A 8 11.91 5.53 4.18
C ALA A 8 10.67 5.76 5.04
N GLU A 9 10.81 5.68 6.37
CA GLU A 9 9.68 5.90 7.26
C GLU A 9 9.21 7.35 7.31
N ASP A 10 10.03 8.29 6.85
CA ASP A 10 9.68 9.70 6.79
C ASP A 10 9.24 10.16 5.41
N ALA A 11 9.40 9.32 4.40
CA ALA A 11 9.01 9.66 3.04
C ALA A 11 7.49 9.71 2.91
N SER A 12 6.99 10.59 2.05
CA SER A 12 5.57 10.64 1.76
C SER A 12 5.13 9.41 0.99
N ASP A 13 3.83 9.11 1.03
CA ASP A 13 3.28 8.02 0.24
C ASP A 13 3.60 8.21 -1.25
N ALA A 14 3.51 9.43 -1.74
CA ALA A 14 3.82 9.72 -3.15
C ALA A 14 5.26 9.38 -3.48
N ASP A 15 6.21 9.70 -2.59
CA ASP A 15 7.61 9.37 -2.78
C ASP A 15 7.83 7.87 -2.78
N LEU A 16 7.19 7.17 -1.85
CA LEU A 16 7.31 5.72 -1.76
C LEU A 16 6.74 5.03 -3.00
N LEU A 17 5.59 5.50 -3.47
CA LEU A 17 4.98 4.96 -4.68
C LEU A 17 5.86 5.20 -5.90
N ARG A 18 6.48 6.37 -5.99
CA ARG A 18 7.38 6.67 -7.09
C ARG A 18 8.59 5.76 -7.08
N ARG A 19 9.17 5.51 -5.90
CA ARG A 19 10.29 4.58 -5.76
C ARG A 19 9.88 3.16 -6.13
N LEU A 20 8.70 2.74 -5.69
CA LEU A 20 8.17 1.41 -5.97
C LEU A 20 7.96 1.22 -7.47
N GLY A 21 7.36 2.22 -8.13
CA GLY A 21 7.17 2.20 -9.57
C GLY A 21 8.46 2.25 -10.35
N GLY A 22 9.51 2.79 -9.74
CA GLY A 22 10.84 2.86 -10.35
C GLY A 22 11.69 1.62 -10.15
N GLY A 23 11.14 0.59 -9.51
CA GLY A 23 11.86 -0.66 -9.34
C GLY A 23 12.53 -0.85 -7.99
N ASP A 24 12.15 -0.07 -6.98
CA ASP A 24 12.67 -0.20 -5.62
C ASP A 24 11.64 -0.89 -4.72
N PRO A 25 11.70 -2.22 -4.61
CA PRO A 25 10.70 -2.94 -3.81
C PRO A 25 10.80 -2.64 -2.31
N ALA A 26 11.92 -2.11 -1.85
CA ALA A 26 12.07 -1.75 -0.44
C ALA A 26 11.07 -0.67 -0.01
N ALA A 27 10.55 0.11 -0.95
CA ALA A 27 9.55 1.13 -0.65
C ALA A 27 8.20 0.53 -0.23
N LEU A 28 7.97 -0.74 -0.52
CA LEU A 28 6.71 -1.39 -0.16
C LEU A 28 6.56 -1.54 1.35
N ARG A 29 7.63 -1.78 2.06
CA ARG A 29 7.58 -2.04 3.50
C ARG A 29 6.97 -0.88 4.29
N PRO A 30 7.44 0.37 4.14
CA PRO A 30 6.81 1.48 4.85
C PRO A 30 5.36 1.71 4.41
N LEU A 31 5.03 1.46 3.16
CA LEU A 31 3.64 1.54 2.71
C LEU A 31 2.78 0.50 3.41
N TYR A 32 3.28 -0.72 3.55
CA TYR A 32 2.58 -1.77 4.27
C TYR A 32 2.40 -1.40 5.75
N GLN A 33 3.44 -0.85 6.37
CA GLN A 33 3.37 -0.45 7.77
C GLN A 33 2.32 0.64 8.01
N ARG A 34 2.16 1.55 7.05
CA ARG A 34 1.20 2.65 7.17
C ARG A 34 -0.23 2.23 6.83
N HIS A 35 -0.38 1.40 5.82
CA HIS A 35 -1.69 1.13 5.24
C HIS A 35 -2.17 -0.31 5.39
N GLY A 36 -1.32 -1.19 5.87
CA GLY A 36 -1.69 -2.60 6.03
C GLY A 36 -2.83 -2.81 7.01
N ARG A 37 -2.81 -2.11 8.13
CA ARG A 37 -3.83 -2.27 9.15
C ARG A 37 -5.21 -1.79 8.67
N PRO A 38 -5.35 -0.61 8.07
CA PRO A 38 -6.64 -0.21 7.52
C PRO A 38 -7.18 -1.17 6.47
N VAL A 39 -6.32 -1.68 5.60
CA VAL A 39 -6.75 -2.64 4.58
C VAL A 39 -7.20 -3.95 5.24
N TYR A 40 -6.44 -4.43 6.21
CA TYR A 40 -6.79 -5.65 6.93
C TYR A 40 -8.14 -5.51 7.64
N ARG A 41 -8.35 -4.39 8.33
CA ARG A 41 -9.62 -4.12 9.01
C ARG A 41 -10.79 -4.10 8.05
N PHE A 42 -10.60 -3.43 6.91
CA PHE A 42 -11.64 -3.36 5.90
C PHE A 42 -11.98 -4.75 5.38
N ALA A 43 -10.96 -5.55 5.05
CA ALA A 43 -11.16 -6.91 4.57
C ALA A 43 -11.82 -7.80 5.64
N LEU A 44 -11.44 -7.60 6.90
CA LEU A 44 -12.03 -8.35 8.00
C LEU A 44 -13.51 -8.03 8.17
N LEU A 45 -13.87 -6.76 8.04
CA LEU A 45 -15.25 -6.33 8.17
C LEU A 45 -16.17 -6.97 7.15
N TRP A 46 -15.73 -7.03 5.88
CA TRP A 46 -16.62 -7.59 4.87
C TRP A 46 -16.50 -9.10 4.72
N SER A 47 -15.38 -9.70 5.08
CA SER A 47 -15.21 -11.15 4.96
C SER A 47 -15.61 -11.90 6.23
N GLY A 48 -15.45 -11.26 7.37
CA GLY A 48 -15.70 -11.91 8.66
C GLY A 48 -14.67 -12.97 9.02
N SER A 49 -13.57 -13.06 8.29
CA SER A 49 -12.57 -14.12 8.47
C SER A 49 -11.16 -13.52 8.55
N PRO A 50 -10.47 -13.70 9.70
CA PRO A 50 -9.09 -13.23 9.82
C PRO A 50 -8.15 -13.84 8.77
N ALA A 51 -8.34 -15.12 8.44
CA ALA A 51 -7.51 -15.77 7.43
C ALA A 51 -7.72 -15.13 6.06
N THR A 52 -8.97 -14.88 5.68
CA THR A 52 -9.28 -14.21 4.42
C THR A 52 -8.76 -12.79 4.42
N ALA A 53 -8.92 -12.07 5.53
CA ALA A 53 -8.44 -10.70 5.63
C ALA A 53 -6.93 -10.63 5.45
N ALA A 54 -6.19 -11.56 6.02
CA ALA A 54 -4.74 -11.62 5.86
C ALA A 54 -4.34 -11.88 4.41
N ASP A 55 -5.01 -12.82 3.76
CA ASP A 55 -4.73 -13.15 2.36
C ASP A 55 -5.04 -11.98 1.44
N VAL A 56 -6.18 -11.33 1.64
CA VAL A 56 -6.59 -10.18 0.84
C VAL A 56 -5.59 -9.03 1.02
N THR A 57 -5.18 -8.77 2.26
CA THR A 57 -4.21 -7.71 2.55
C THR A 57 -2.92 -7.96 1.79
N GLN A 58 -2.43 -9.19 1.82
CA GLN A 58 -1.22 -9.55 1.12
C GLN A 58 -1.36 -9.35 -0.39
N ASP A 59 -2.48 -9.80 -0.95
CA ASP A 59 -2.76 -9.66 -2.38
C ASP A 59 -2.82 -8.20 -2.80
N VAL A 60 -3.40 -7.34 -1.97
CA VAL A 60 -3.49 -5.91 -2.25
C VAL A 60 -2.10 -5.30 -2.39
N PHE A 61 -1.18 -5.64 -1.50
CA PHE A 61 0.17 -5.08 -1.55
C PHE A 61 1.03 -5.70 -2.65
N VAL A 62 0.77 -6.95 -3.02
CA VAL A 62 1.40 -7.56 -4.21
C VAL A 62 0.91 -6.83 -5.46
N HIS A 63 -0.38 -6.54 -5.55
CA HIS A 63 -0.94 -5.76 -6.66
C HIS A 63 -0.28 -4.38 -6.73
N LEU A 64 -0.13 -3.72 -5.58
CA LEU A 64 0.51 -2.42 -5.51
C LEU A 64 1.94 -2.47 -6.01
N LEU A 65 2.68 -3.52 -5.68
CA LEU A 65 4.06 -3.71 -6.11
C LEU A 65 4.18 -3.66 -7.63
N THR A 66 3.22 -4.24 -8.33
CA THR A 66 3.25 -4.34 -9.79
C THR A 66 2.52 -3.21 -10.50
N HIS A 67 1.66 -2.46 -9.78
CA HIS A 67 0.80 -1.45 -10.40
C HIS A 67 0.90 -0.09 -9.69
N ALA A 68 2.05 0.19 -9.05
CA ALA A 68 2.20 1.44 -8.30
C ALA A 68 2.00 2.68 -9.16
N VAL A 69 2.33 2.59 -10.44
CA VAL A 69 2.21 3.73 -11.37
C VAL A 69 0.75 4.06 -11.70
N ASP A 70 -0.17 3.16 -11.43
CA ASP A 70 -1.59 3.37 -11.75
C ASP A 70 -2.30 4.23 -10.72
N PHE A 71 -1.69 4.45 -9.56
CA PHE A 71 -2.30 5.25 -8.52
C PHE A 71 -2.24 6.73 -8.87
N ASP A 72 -3.37 7.42 -8.78
CA ASP A 72 -3.45 8.86 -9.01
C ASP A 72 -3.88 9.55 -7.72
N PRO A 73 -2.97 10.28 -7.03
CA PRO A 73 -3.32 10.93 -5.78
C PRO A 73 -4.41 11.99 -5.92
N ALA A 74 -4.65 12.49 -7.13
CA ALA A 74 -5.71 13.45 -7.37
C ALA A 74 -7.11 12.83 -7.26
N ARG A 75 -7.19 11.51 -7.31
CA ARG A 75 -8.48 10.80 -7.26
C ARG A 75 -8.87 10.36 -5.86
N GLY A 76 -8.02 10.59 -4.87
CA GLY A 76 -8.31 10.22 -3.50
C GLY A 76 -7.09 9.69 -2.78
N GLY A 77 -7.27 9.31 -1.53
CA GLY A 77 -6.20 8.80 -0.70
C GLY A 77 -5.78 7.39 -1.06
N LEU A 78 -4.56 7.05 -0.69
CA LEU A 78 -4.02 5.72 -0.97
C LEU A 78 -4.79 4.63 -0.25
N SER A 79 -5.22 4.86 1.00
CA SER A 79 -6.00 3.86 1.73
C SER A 79 -7.29 3.49 1.00
N ALA A 80 -7.99 4.49 0.47
CA ALA A 80 -9.22 4.25 -0.28
C ALA A 80 -8.93 3.46 -1.55
N TYR A 81 -7.84 3.77 -2.24
CA TYR A 81 -7.42 3.04 -3.42
C TYR A 81 -7.14 1.58 -3.11
N LEU A 82 -6.41 1.33 -2.01
CA LEU A 82 -6.07 -0.03 -1.60
C LEU A 82 -7.30 -0.83 -1.18
N CYS A 83 -8.24 -0.18 -0.48
CA CYS A 83 -9.49 -0.83 -0.11
C CYS A 83 -10.32 -1.18 -1.36
N GLY A 84 -10.26 -0.34 -2.39
CA GLY A 84 -10.91 -0.63 -3.66
C GLY A 84 -10.33 -1.88 -4.32
N ILE A 85 -9.01 -2.05 -4.26
CA ILE A 85 -8.36 -3.26 -4.76
C ILE A 85 -8.82 -4.47 -3.95
N ALA A 86 -8.92 -4.32 -2.64
CA ALA A 86 -9.37 -5.41 -1.77
C ALA A 86 -10.77 -5.90 -2.14
N LEU A 87 -11.66 -4.98 -2.50
CA LEU A 87 -13.01 -5.35 -2.92
C LEU A 87 -13.02 -6.15 -4.23
N SER A 88 -12.00 -5.96 -5.06
CA SER A 88 -11.89 -6.62 -6.35
C SER A 88 -11.21 -7.99 -6.24
N SER A 89 -10.67 -8.30 -5.10
CA SER A 89 -9.90 -9.54 -4.90
C SER A 89 -10.76 -10.77 -4.75
#